data_6c1bcff05cddece00327efe9a5243374
#
_entry.id   6c1bcff05cddece00327efe9a5243374
#
_cell.length_a   1.000
_cell.length_b   1.000
_cell.length_c   1.000
_cell.angle_alpha   90.00
_cell.angle_beta   90.00
_cell.angle_gamma   90.00
#
_symmetry.space_group_name_H-M   'P 1'
#
loop_
_entity.id
_entity.type
_entity.pdbx_description
1 polymer ?
#
loop_
_entity_poly.entity_id
_entity_poly.type
_entity_poly.pdbx_seq_one_letter_code
_entity_poly.pdbx_strand_id
1 'polypeptide(L)'
;MARFARFFILLPLLLMSFPLRHLRVARADSSPAEGKESVLKAADITPKIFPERVFFRGQVAPAQLRNTGGVHFADDLYVLAGLVDSSGYSTGIREKYQGYLLNEVNLEMGGQNLKPGAYGFGFITGGKFVVMDLGANDVLQIASQRDAEMKRPVPLQVAASSTAGSYRLYAGRDYVEFRRTH
;
A
#
# COMPACT_ATOMS: atom_id res chain seq x y z
N MET A 1 -99.76 15.86 1.32
CA MET A 1 -98.81 16.96 1.16
C MET A 1 -97.83 16.82 2.33
N ALA A 2 -96.70 16.17 2.12
CA ALA A 2 -95.74 15.88 3.17
C ALA A 2 -94.48 16.65 2.85
N ARG A 3 -94.03 17.50 3.77
CA ARG A 3 -92.78 18.29 3.71
C ARG A 3 -91.65 17.47 4.29
N PHE A 4 -90.68 17.09 3.47
CA PHE A 4 -89.42 16.50 3.92
C PHE A 4 -88.46 17.58 4.37
N ALA A 5 -88.10 17.54 5.66
CA ALA A 5 -86.99 18.35 6.23
C ALA A 5 -85.65 17.67 5.96
N ARG A 6 -84.77 18.37 5.31
CA ARG A 6 -83.37 17.93 5.10
C ARG A 6 -82.50 18.32 6.29
N PHE A 7 -82.04 17.34 7.05
CA PHE A 7 -81.09 17.48 8.10
C PHE A 7 -79.66 17.53 7.46
N PHE A 8 -78.98 18.66 7.57
CA PHE A 8 -77.58 18.78 7.25
C PHE A 8 -76.78 18.40 8.50
N ILE A 9 -76.08 17.27 8.46
CA ILE A 9 -75.10 16.89 9.48
C ILE A 9 -73.78 17.49 9.07
N LEU A 10 -73.30 18.53 9.80
CA LEU A 10 -71.97 19.11 9.72
C LEU A 10 -71.01 18.20 10.50
N LEU A 11 -70.14 17.47 9.78
CA LEU A 11 -69.06 16.70 10.34
C LEU A 11 -67.85 17.59 10.55
N PRO A 12 -67.31 17.80 11.76
CA PRO A 12 -66.13 18.60 11.96
C PRO A 12 -64.89 17.82 11.50
N LEU A 13 -64.17 18.39 10.52
CA LEU A 13 -62.88 17.89 10.04
C LEU A 13 -61.80 18.13 11.10
N LEU A 14 -61.42 17.10 11.85
CA LEU A 14 -60.39 17.17 12.86
C LEU A 14 -59.03 17.12 12.11
N LEU A 15 -58.39 18.29 11.92
CA LEU A 15 -57.02 18.40 11.40
C LEU A 15 -56.02 17.91 12.48
N MET A 16 -55.64 16.65 12.38
CA MET A 16 -54.51 16.13 13.15
C MET A 16 -53.21 16.69 12.55
N SER A 17 -52.66 17.70 13.21
CA SER A 17 -51.31 18.19 12.94
C SER A 17 -50.28 17.17 13.44
N PHE A 18 -49.74 16.34 12.55
CA PHE A 18 -48.58 15.53 12.86
C PHE A 18 -47.33 16.43 12.86
N PRO A 19 -46.56 16.50 13.94
CA PRO A 19 -45.26 17.16 13.90
C PRO A 19 -44.34 16.32 13.05
N LEU A 20 -43.84 16.89 11.93
CA LEU A 20 -42.71 16.32 11.18
C LEU A 20 -41.50 16.29 12.12
N ARG A 21 -41.29 15.15 12.77
CA ARG A 21 -40.00 14.87 13.39
C ARG A 21 -38.99 14.73 12.25
N HIS A 22 -38.15 15.75 12.08
CA HIS A 22 -36.95 15.65 11.26
C HIS A 22 -36.12 14.48 11.81
N LEU A 23 -36.16 13.35 11.13
CA LEU A 23 -35.15 12.31 11.30
C LEU A 23 -33.81 12.95 10.91
N ARG A 24 -33.05 13.40 11.91
CA ARG A 24 -31.63 13.59 11.76
C ARG A 24 -31.05 12.21 11.48
N VAL A 25 -30.79 11.93 10.21
CA VAL A 25 -29.86 10.86 9.83
C VAL A 25 -28.54 11.25 10.46
N ALA A 26 -28.22 10.64 11.58
CA ALA A 26 -26.87 10.72 12.13
C ALA A 26 -25.97 10.10 11.06
N ARG A 27 -25.30 10.96 10.29
CA ARG A 27 -24.17 10.57 9.46
C ARG A 27 -23.14 10.09 10.46
N ALA A 28 -22.99 8.76 10.55
CA ALA A 28 -21.86 8.20 11.24
C ALA A 28 -20.64 8.75 10.54
N ASP A 29 -19.95 9.71 11.15
CA ASP A 29 -18.59 10.05 10.84
C ASP A 29 -17.78 8.79 11.16
N SER A 30 -17.67 7.92 10.15
CA SER A 30 -16.62 6.91 10.14
C SER A 30 -15.33 7.65 9.86
N SER A 31 -14.77 8.32 10.87
CA SER A 31 -13.33 8.59 10.91
C SER A 31 -12.68 7.24 10.67
N PRO A 32 -11.83 7.09 9.65
CA PRO A 32 -10.98 5.91 9.55
C PRO A 32 -10.27 5.79 10.90
N ALA A 33 -10.34 4.62 11.52
CA ALA A 33 -9.51 4.36 12.68
C ALA A 33 -8.08 4.64 12.22
N GLU A 34 -7.45 5.69 12.76
CA GLU A 34 -6.04 5.99 12.49
C GLU A 34 -5.23 4.80 12.97
N GLY A 35 -4.99 3.87 12.03
CA GLY A 35 -4.09 2.75 12.23
C GLY A 35 -2.72 3.31 12.56
N LYS A 36 -2.01 2.69 13.50
CA LYS A 36 -0.64 3.08 13.81
C LYS A 36 0.26 2.60 12.67
N GLU A 37 1.00 3.51 12.07
CA GLU A 37 2.03 3.18 11.09
C GLU A 37 3.04 2.16 11.67
N SER A 38 3.34 1.11 10.92
CA SER A 38 4.18 0.00 11.40
C SER A 38 5.08 -0.56 10.30
N VAL A 39 6.28 -0.96 10.70
CA VAL A 39 7.20 -1.73 9.85
C VAL A 39 6.82 -3.20 9.94
N LEU A 40 6.60 -3.82 8.79
CA LEU A 40 6.26 -5.23 8.64
C LEU A 40 7.52 -6.06 8.42
N LYS A 41 7.64 -7.14 9.18
CA LYS A 41 8.64 -8.18 8.98
C LYS A 41 8.06 -9.32 8.14
N ALA A 42 8.91 -10.22 7.66
CA ALA A 42 8.47 -11.36 6.86
C ALA A 42 7.39 -12.23 7.55
N ALA A 43 7.40 -12.31 8.89
CA ALA A 43 6.38 -13.04 9.65
C ALA A 43 4.99 -12.37 9.60
N ASP A 44 4.93 -11.06 9.39
CA ASP A 44 3.69 -10.29 9.31
C ASP A 44 3.10 -10.31 7.89
N ILE A 45 3.94 -10.66 6.90
CA ILE A 45 3.57 -10.64 5.48
C ILE A 45 3.12 -12.05 5.05
N THR A 46 1.84 -12.16 4.75
CA THR A 46 1.19 -13.40 4.32
C THR A 46 0.88 -13.37 2.82
N PRO A 47 0.53 -14.51 2.18
CA PRO A 47 0.07 -14.53 0.79
C PRO A 47 -1.18 -13.69 0.51
N LYS A 48 -1.87 -13.23 1.55
CA LYS A 48 -3.03 -12.32 1.39
C LYS A 48 -2.64 -10.90 1.04
N ILE A 49 -1.45 -10.44 1.48
CA ILE A 49 -0.98 -9.07 1.26
C ILE A 49 0.23 -9.01 0.31
N PHE A 50 1.01 -10.09 0.16
CA PHE A 50 2.07 -10.18 -0.83
C PHE A 50 1.93 -11.49 -1.62
N PRO A 51 1.90 -11.46 -2.96
CA PRO A 51 1.64 -12.65 -3.78
C PRO A 51 2.79 -13.65 -3.72
N GLU A 52 2.46 -14.95 -3.71
CA GLU A 52 3.46 -16.03 -3.81
C GLU A 52 4.16 -16.10 -5.17
N ARG A 53 3.54 -15.54 -6.19
CA ARG A 53 4.05 -15.49 -7.56
C ARG A 53 3.82 -14.11 -8.14
N VAL A 54 4.83 -13.56 -8.77
CA VAL A 54 4.81 -12.20 -9.34
C VAL A 54 5.11 -12.24 -10.83
N PHE A 55 4.46 -11.34 -11.57
CA PHE A 55 4.66 -11.21 -13.02
C PHE A 55 5.71 -10.13 -13.29
N PHE A 56 6.70 -10.47 -14.11
CA PHE A 56 7.71 -9.53 -14.57
C PHE A 56 8.20 -9.92 -15.95
N ARG A 57 8.26 -9.00 -16.89
CA ARG A 57 8.74 -9.17 -18.27
C ARG A 57 8.19 -10.42 -18.96
N GLY A 58 6.87 -10.60 -18.94
CA GLY A 58 6.20 -11.72 -19.63
C GLY A 58 6.33 -13.07 -18.94
N GLN A 59 6.94 -13.16 -17.78
CA GLN A 59 7.15 -14.40 -17.03
C GLN A 59 6.63 -14.27 -15.59
N VAL A 60 6.43 -15.40 -14.94
CA VAL A 60 6.01 -15.47 -13.55
C VAL A 60 7.13 -16.10 -12.74
N ALA A 61 7.55 -15.41 -11.67
CA ALA A 61 8.56 -15.87 -10.73
C ALA A 61 7.96 -16.15 -9.35
N PRO A 62 8.43 -17.19 -8.62
CA PRO A 62 8.08 -17.37 -7.22
C PRO A 62 8.64 -16.24 -6.35
N ALA A 63 7.83 -15.74 -5.43
CA ALA A 63 8.28 -14.81 -4.39
C ALA A 63 8.84 -15.60 -3.19
N GLN A 64 9.90 -15.08 -2.60
CA GLN A 64 10.50 -15.66 -1.41
C GLN A 64 9.88 -15.03 -0.16
N LEU A 65 8.71 -15.50 0.28
CA LEU A 65 7.95 -14.89 1.37
C LEU A 65 8.74 -14.73 2.68
N ARG A 66 9.75 -15.55 2.92
CA ARG A 66 10.66 -15.42 4.08
C ARG A 66 11.65 -14.25 3.95
N ASN A 67 11.79 -13.71 2.77
CA ASN A 67 12.66 -12.58 2.45
C ASN A 67 11.80 -11.41 1.96
N THR A 68 10.85 -10.99 2.80
CA THR A 68 9.95 -9.86 2.58
C THR A 68 10.06 -8.86 3.73
N GLY A 69 9.63 -7.66 3.46
CA GLY A 69 9.49 -6.59 4.45
C GLY A 69 8.61 -5.48 3.89
N GLY A 70 8.13 -4.59 4.73
CA GLY A 70 7.28 -3.51 4.26
C GLY A 70 6.93 -2.48 5.30
N VAL A 71 6.06 -1.57 4.93
CA VAL A 71 5.44 -0.57 5.79
C VAL A 71 3.93 -0.65 5.59
N HIS A 72 3.19 -0.66 6.68
CA HIS A 72 1.75 -0.46 6.73
C HIS A 72 1.50 0.93 7.27
N PHE A 73 0.91 1.80 6.47
CA PHE A 73 0.61 3.18 6.84
C PHE A 73 -0.69 3.30 7.63
N ALA A 74 -0.86 4.40 8.34
CA ALA A 74 -2.01 4.66 9.19
C ALA A 74 -3.37 4.69 8.45
N ASP A 75 -3.36 4.94 7.15
CA ASP A 75 -4.52 4.95 6.26
C ASP A 75 -4.75 3.63 5.52
N ASP A 76 -4.17 2.53 6.04
CA ASP A 76 -4.32 1.15 5.53
C ASP A 76 -3.72 0.92 4.13
N LEU A 77 -2.76 1.75 3.71
CA LEU A 77 -1.97 1.57 2.50
C LEU A 77 -0.60 0.95 2.80
N TYR A 78 -0.02 0.30 1.79
CA TYR A 78 1.19 -0.51 1.97
C TYR A 78 2.32 -0.11 1.01
N VAL A 79 3.53 -0.34 1.50
CA VAL A 79 4.72 -0.55 0.67
C VAL A 79 5.31 -1.90 1.06
N LEU A 80 5.38 -2.83 0.13
CA LEU A 80 5.82 -4.19 0.37
C LEU A 80 6.93 -4.56 -0.60
N ALA A 81 8.01 -5.15 -0.10
CA ALA A 81 9.11 -5.64 -0.92
C ALA A 81 9.39 -7.11 -0.59
N GLY A 82 9.79 -7.89 -1.60
CA GLY A 82 10.17 -9.28 -1.43
C GLY A 82 11.18 -9.72 -2.46
N LEU A 83 12.11 -10.59 -2.09
CA LEU A 83 12.99 -11.23 -3.05
C LEU A 83 12.20 -12.21 -3.92
N VAL A 84 12.69 -12.43 -5.14
CA VAL A 84 12.10 -13.38 -6.10
C VAL A 84 13.12 -14.43 -6.52
N ASP A 85 12.64 -15.58 -6.96
CA ASP A 85 13.48 -16.52 -7.69
C ASP A 85 13.54 -16.11 -9.16
N SER A 86 14.62 -15.42 -9.51
CA SER A 86 14.86 -14.94 -10.87
C SER A 86 15.60 -15.94 -11.76
N SER A 87 15.77 -17.20 -11.34
CA SER A 87 16.55 -18.23 -12.07
C SER A 87 16.05 -18.49 -13.50
N GLY A 88 14.76 -18.30 -13.75
CA GLY A 88 14.13 -18.43 -15.08
C GLY A 88 14.42 -17.29 -16.06
N TYR A 89 15.07 -16.20 -15.62
CA TYR A 89 15.36 -15.05 -16.46
C TYR A 89 16.79 -15.10 -17.04
N SER A 90 17.00 -14.37 -18.15
CA SER A 90 18.34 -14.22 -18.73
C SER A 90 19.28 -13.52 -17.75
N THR A 91 20.60 -13.75 -17.91
CA THR A 91 21.64 -13.17 -17.03
C THR A 91 21.50 -11.65 -16.90
N GLY A 92 21.34 -10.92 -18.01
CA GLY A 92 21.21 -9.46 -17.96
C GLY A 92 19.97 -8.95 -17.22
N ILE A 93 18.88 -9.74 -17.19
CA ILE A 93 17.71 -9.41 -16.34
C ILE A 93 18.01 -9.74 -14.88
N ARG A 94 18.56 -10.90 -14.59
CA ARG A 94 18.87 -11.35 -13.22
C ARG A 94 19.83 -10.42 -12.48
N GLU A 95 20.75 -9.77 -13.17
CA GLU A 95 21.64 -8.80 -12.58
C GLU A 95 20.90 -7.60 -11.97
N LYS A 96 19.75 -7.22 -12.52
CA LYS A 96 18.93 -6.10 -12.06
C LYS A 96 17.68 -6.56 -11.30
N TYR A 97 17.10 -7.69 -11.65
CA TYR A 97 15.84 -8.19 -11.07
C TYR A 97 16.10 -9.18 -9.95
N GLN A 98 16.15 -8.68 -8.73
CA GLN A 98 16.40 -9.47 -7.53
C GLN A 98 15.15 -9.55 -6.64
N GLY A 99 14.27 -8.56 -6.71
CA GLY A 99 13.08 -8.47 -5.89
C GLY A 99 11.93 -7.76 -6.59
N TYR A 100 10.79 -7.79 -5.93
CA TYR A 100 9.54 -7.18 -6.36
C TYR A 100 9.03 -6.22 -5.31
N LEU A 101 8.61 -5.04 -5.74
CA LEU A 101 8.09 -3.95 -4.93
C LEU A 101 6.64 -3.69 -5.30
N LEU A 102 5.75 -3.78 -4.33
CA LEU A 102 4.37 -3.30 -4.41
C LEU A 102 4.26 -2.01 -3.61
N ASN A 103 3.78 -0.96 -4.25
CA ASN A 103 3.76 0.37 -3.71
C ASN A 103 2.39 1.01 -3.96
N GLU A 104 1.64 1.31 -2.91
CA GLU A 104 0.29 1.91 -3.00
C GLU A 104 0.29 3.43 -2.79
N VAL A 105 1.44 4.02 -2.49
CA VAL A 105 1.59 5.44 -2.20
C VAL A 105 2.66 6.08 -3.07
N ASN A 106 2.67 7.42 -3.19
CA ASN A 106 3.82 8.09 -3.79
C ASN A 106 5.02 7.99 -2.85
N LEU A 107 6.18 7.60 -3.39
CA LEU A 107 7.43 7.53 -2.65
C LEU A 107 8.45 8.51 -3.20
N GLU A 108 9.29 9.02 -2.32
CA GLU A 108 10.56 9.63 -2.67
C GLU A 108 11.68 8.67 -2.28
N MET A 109 12.61 8.45 -3.21
CA MET A 109 13.81 7.63 -3.02
C MET A 109 15.00 8.35 -3.67
N GLY A 110 15.97 8.74 -2.86
CA GLY A 110 17.17 9.44 -3.36
C GLY A 110 16.88 10.71 -4.15
N GLY A 111 15.85 11.47 -3.74
CA GLY A 111 15.41 12.70 -4.41
C GLY A 111 14.57 12.48 -5.68
N GLN A 112 14.26 11.24 -6.03
CA GLN A 112 13.41 10.90 -7.17
C GLN A 112 12.07 10.34 -6.69
N ASN A 113 10.99 10.66 -7.43
CA ASN A 113 9.65 10.19 -7.10
C ASN A 113 9.32 8.88 -7.80
N LEU A 114 8.78 7.92 -7.04
CA LEU A 114 8.22 6.67 -7.53
C LEU A 114 6.70 6.67 -7.28
N LYS A 115 5.93 6.54 -8.35
CA LYS A 115 4.45 6.48 -8.28
C LYS A 115 3.97 5.15 -7.70
N PRO A 116 2.72 5.06 -7.23
CA PRO A 116 2.08 3.78 -6.91
C PRO A 116 2.16 2.80 -8.08
N GLY A 117 2.44 1.54 -7.78
CA GLY A 117 2.58 0.51 -8.80
C GLY A 117 3.30 -0.73 -8.34
N ALA A 118 3.54 -1.63 -9.30
CA ALA A 118 4.29 -2.85 -9.12
C ALA A 118 5.58 -2.79 -9.94
N TYR A 119 6.71 -3.13 -9.32
CA TYR A 119 8.03 -2.91 -9.89
C TYR A 119 8.97 -4.08 -9.62
N GLY A 120 9.89 -4.33 -10.53
CA GLY A 120 11.09 -5.07 -10.23
C GLY A 120 12.15 -4.16 -9.61
N PHE A 121 13.01 -4.69 -8.75
CA PHE A 121 14.16 -3.94 -8.25
C PHE A 121 15.40 -4.81 -8.06
N GLY A 122 16.54 -4.15 -7.95
CA GLY A 122 17.79 -4.79 -7.55
C GLY A 122 18.86 -3.81 -7.07
N PHE A 123 19.74 -4.34 -6.23
CA PHE A 123 20.99 -3.70 -5.84
C PHE A 123 22.08 -4.19 -6.79
N ILE A 124 22.57 -3.30 -7.64
CA ILE A 124 23.50 -3.65 -8.72
C ILE A 124 24.92 -3.19 -8.44
N THR A 125 25.85 -3.68 -9.23
CA THR A 125 27.28 -3.31 -9.12
C THR A 125 27.46 -1.79 -9.15
N GLY A 126 28.52 -1.32 -8.47
CA GLY A 126 28.84 0.11 -8.37
C GLY A 126 28.00 0.86 -7.32
N GLY A 127 27.41 0.15 -6.35
CA GLY A 127 26.66 0.77 -5.25
C GLY A 127 25.39 1.47 -5.74
N LYS A 128 24.66 0.84 -6.62
CA LYS A 128 23.43 1.40 -7.20
C LYS A 128 22.22 0.53 -6.88
N PHE A 129 21.08 1.18 -6.76
CA PHE A 129 19.76 0.56 -6.67
C PHE A 129 18.96 0.98 -7.90
N VAL A 130 18.32 0.00 -8.54
CA VAL A 130 17.48 0.22 -9.71
C VAL A 130 16.06 -0.26 -9.44
N VAL A 131 15.08 0.51 -9.90
CA VAL A 131 13.67 0.12 -9.96
C VAL A 131 13.26 0.08 -11.42
N MET A 132 12.56 -0.98 -11.82
CA MET A 132 12.13 -1.23 -13.18
C MET A 132 10.61 -1.41 -13.23
N ASP A 133 10.00 -0.95 -14.32
CA ASP A 133 8.60 -1.30 -14.62
C ASP A 133 8.47 -2.81 -14.96
N LEU A 134 7.23 -3.29 -15.13
CA LEU A 134 6.98 -4.70 -15.47
C LEU A 134 7.49 -5.11 -16.87
N GLY A 135 7.86 -4.15 -17.72
CA GLY A 135 8.54 -4.38 -18.98
C GLY A 135 10.06 -4.51 -18.88
N ALA A 136 10.61 -4.33 -17.67
CA ALA A 136 12.05 -4.25 -17.35
C ALA A 136 12.74 -2.99 -17.88
N ASN A 137 12.01 -1.89 -18.05
CA ASN A 137 12.60 -0.59 -18.28
C ASN A 137 12.96 0.06 -16.96
N ASP A 138 14.16 0.65 -16.87
CA ASP A 138 14.60 1.37 -15.68
C ASP A 138 13.75 2.63 -15.50
N VAL A 139 13.03 2.74 -14.39
CA VAL A 139 12.19 3.91 -14.04
C VAL A 139 12.85 4.79 -12.98
N LEU A 140 13.78 4.22 -12.21
CA LEU A 140 14.54 4.93 -11.19
C LEU A 140 15.90 4.25 -11.00
N GLN A 141 16.96 5.04 -10.92
CA GLN A 141 18.28 4.57 -10.53
C GLN A 141 18.92 5.58 -9.58
N ILE A 142 19.31 5.12 -8.39
CA ILE A 142 19.90 5.93 -7.33
C ILE A 142 21.11 5.23 -6.73
N ALA A 143 21.92 5.97 -5.98
CA ALA A 143 23.00 5.38 -5.18
C ALA A 143 22.40 4.57 -4.02
N SER A 144 22.91 3.36 -3.78
CA SER A 144 22.69 2.63 -2.53
C SER A 144 23.78 3.00 -1.52
N GLN A 145 23.44 2.85 -0.25
CA GLN A 145 24.34 3.05 0.87
C GLN A 145 24.64 1.70 1.52
N ARG A 146 25.71 1.66 2.34
CA ARG A 146 26.10 0.45 3.06
C ARG A 146 26.14 0.70 4.55
N ASP A 147 25.41 -0.12 5.30
CA ASP A 147 25.41 -0.13 6.76
C ASP A 147 26.51 -1.09 7.26
N ALA A 148 27.68 -0.54 7.54
CA ALA A 148 28.82 -1.32 8.03
C ALA A 148 28.60 -1.87 9.45
N GLU A 149 27.79 -1.17 10.26
CA GLU A 149 27.55 -1.51 11.67
C GLU A 149 26.49 -2.61 11.85
N MET A 150 25.78 -2.98 10.79
CA MET A 150 24.77 -4.03 10.86
C MET A 150 25.41 -5.39 11.19
N LYS A 151 25.17 -5.89 12.40
CA LYS A 151 25.80 -7.13 12.90
C LYS A 151 25.22 -8.41 12.25
N ARG A 152 23.91 -8.43 11.96
CA ARG A 152 23.22 -9.62 11.45
C ARG A 152 22.39 -9.24 10.22
N PRO A 153 23.04 -9.12 9.03
CA PRO A 153 22.31 -8.84 7.81
C PRO A 153 21.42 -10.04 7.44
N VAL A 154 20.21 -9.74 6.97
CA VAL A 154 19.28 -10.71 6.37
C VAL A 154 19.17 -10.45 4.88
N PRO A 155 18.72 -11.43 4.07
CA PRO A 155 18.67 -11.24 2.62
C PRO A 155 17.85 -10.03 2.19
N LEU A 156 16.72 -9.77 2.84
CA LEU A 156 15.91 -8.57 2.65
C LEU A 156 15.16 -8.21 3.93
N GLN A 157 15.06 -6.91 4.20
CA GLN A 157 14.21 -6.34 5.26
C GLN A 157 13.89 -4.88 4.99
N VAL A 158 12.82 -4.41 5.60
CA VAL A 158 12.53 -2.98 5.76
C VAL A 158 12.73 -2.61 7.23
N ALA A 159 13.28 -1.45 7.50
CA ALA A 159 13.46 -0.92 8.84
C ALA A 159 13.15 0.58 8.86
N ALA A 160 12.72 1.10 10.02
CA ALA A 160 12.58 2.54 10.19
C ALA A 160 13.96 3.20 10.11
N SER A 161 14.04 4.37 9.49
CA SER A 161 15.22 5.22 9.49
C SER A 161 15.31 6.02 10.81
N SER A 162 16.45 6.65 11.05
CA SER A 162 16.60 7.66 12.11
C SER A 162 15.77 8.92 11.85
N THR A 163 15.42 9.17 10.60
CA THR A 163 14.52 10.27 10.19
C THR A 163 13.07 9.82 10.30
N ALA A 164 12.27 10.54 11.06
CA ALA A 164 10.83 10.24 11.21
C ALA A 164 10.12 10.20 9.85
N GLY A 165 9.26 9.20 9.63
CA GLY A 165 8.53 8.99 8.37
C GLY A 165 9.40 8.50 7.22
N SER A 166 10.66 8.15 7.47
CA SER A 166 11.58 7.54 6.50
C SER A 166 11.88 6.10 6.86
N TYR A 167 12.10 5.28 5.85
CA TYR A 167 12.36 3.85 5.95
C TYR A 167 13.55 3.46 5.09
N ARG A 168 14.16 2.35 5.41
CA ARG A 168 15.27 1.77 4.67
C ARG A 168 14.89 0.39 4.16
N LEU A 169 15.01 0.19 2.85
CA LEU A 169 14.96 -1.12 2.23
C LEU A 169 16.38 -1.67 2.15
N TYR A 170 16.63 -2.78 2.82
CA TYR A 170 17.93 -3.44 2.86
C TYR A 170 17.96 -4.71 1.99
N ALA A 171 19.08 -4.92 1.32
CA ALA A 171 19.50 -6.22 0.80
C ALA A 171 20.88 -6.55 1.41
N GLY A 172 20.92 -7.47 2.37
CA GLY A 172 22.09 -7.69 3.18
C GLY A 172 22.44 -6.45 4.00
N ARG A 173 23.58 -5.81 3.70
CA ARG A 173 24.03 -4.55 4.31
C ARG A 173 23.78 -3.33 3.44
N ASP A 174 23.50 -3.52 2.18
CA ASP A 174 23.25 -2.41 1.27
C ASP A 174 21.79 -1.96 1.41
N TYR A 175 21.55 -0.65 1.38
CA TYR A 175 20.21 -0.11 1.56
C TYR A 175 19.96 1.14 0.73
N VAL A 176 18.69 1.44 0.55
CA VAL A 176 18.18 2.72 0.08
C VAL A 176 17.16 3.26 1.06
N GLU A 177 17.13 4.58 1.21
CA GLU A 177 16.13 5.24 2.05
C GLU A 177 14.97 5.69 1.19
N PHE A 178 13.76 5.52 1.71
CA PHE A 178 12.54 5.99 1.08
C PHE A 178 11.59 6.60 2.10
N ARG A 179 10.73 7.48 1.64
CA ARG A 179 9.64 8.05 2.43
C ARG A 179 8.40 8.25 1.58
N ARG A 180 7.25 8.24 2.22
CA ARG A 180 5.98 8.59 1.58
C ARG A 180 5.95 10.09 1.29
N THR A 181 5.39 10.45 0.13
CA THR A 181 5.07 11.84 -0.23
C THR A 181 3.58 11.97 -0.51
N HIS A 182 3.06 13.16 -0.33
CA HIS A 182 1.63 13.49 -0.54
C HIS A 182 1.39 14.04 -1.96
#